data_d2933151f8ca94a46520eb6970a35d12
#
_entry.id   d2933151f8ca94a46520eb6970a35d12
#
_cell.length_a   1.000
_cell.length_b   1.000
_cell.length_c   1.000
_cell.angle_alpha   90.00
_cell.angle_beta   90.00
_cell.angle_gamma   90.00
#
_symmetry.space_group_name_H-M   'P 1'
#
loop_
_entity.id
_entity.type
_entity.pdbx_description
1 polymer ?
#
loop_
_entity_poly.entity_id
_entity_poly.type
_entity_poly.pdbx_seq_one_letter_code
_entity_poly.pdbx_strand_id
1 'polypeptide(L)'
;MEQGAAALTIDTVAKKMGISKGGVQYCFNSKEAMIDAMFEHWEGGYEARFNQVVANDNSANNRVRAHIHATHDHDKLSFAKGASLMAALLQTPEYLQSTKAWYQQRLAGVDTTTVEGKRARLAFLATEGAFLLRYFGLMDIDDNEWEEIFSDIDSELVTVTTK
;
A
#
# COMPACT_ATOMS: atom_id res chain seq x y z
N MET A 1 15.53 -9.40 9.75
CA MET A 1 15.87 -9.42 8.29
C MET A 1 16.95 -8.36 8.07
N GLU A 2 18.21 -8.76 8.12
CA GLU A 2 19.35 -7.83 8.28
C GLU A 2 19.96 -7.30 6.97
N GLN A 3 19.41 -7.61 5.80
CA GLN A 3 20.10 -7.27 4.53
C GLN A 3 19.27 -6.46 3.53
N GLY A 4 18.10 -5.93 3.92
CA GLY A 4 17.30 -5.03 3.08
C GLY A 4 17.00 -5.53 1.65
N ALA A 5 16.40 -4.67 0.86
CA ALA A 5 16.01 -4.97 -0.53
C ALA A 5 17.21 -5.18 -1.50
N ALA A 6 18.37 -4.65 -1.18
CA ALA A 6 19.60 -4.88 -1.97
C ALA A 6 19.99 -6.37 -2.00
N ALA A 7 19.66 -7.13 -0.96
CA ALA A 7 19.92 -8.57 -0.88
C ALA A 7 18.90 -9.44 -1.64
N LEU A 8 17.80 -8.85 -2.15
CA LEU A 8 16.84 -9.56 -2.97
C LEU A 8 17.42 -9.83 -4.36
N THR A 9 17.87 -11.05 -4.58
CA THR A 9 18.38 -11.53 -5.86
C THR A 9 17.79 -12.90 -6.17
N ILE A 10 17.77 -13.28 -7.44
CA ILE A 10 17.32 -14.63 -7.86
C ILE A 10 18.12 -15.72 -7.10
N ASP A 11 19.43 -15.51 -6.91
CA ASP A 11 20.28 -16.45 -6.20
C ASP A 11 19.93 -16.57 -4.71
N THR A 12 19.66 -15.46 -4.03
CA THR A 12 19.29 -15.49 -2.61
C THR A 12 17.91 -16.11 -2.40
N VAL A 13 16.98 -15.87 -3.30
CA VAL A 13 15.65 -16.50 -3.28
C VAL A 13 15.77 -18.00 -3.52
N ALA A 14 16.51 -18.43 -4.55
CA ALA A 14 16.75 -19.84 -4.85
C ALA A 14 17.36 -20.59 -3.65
N LYS A 15 18.41 -20.03 -3.05
CA LYS A 15 19.05 -20.59 -1.84
C LYS A 15 18.08 -20.69 -0.67
N LYS A 16 17.27 -19.65 -0.42
CA LYS A 16 16.33 -19.62 0.70
C LYS A 16 15.17 -20.60 0.52
N MET A 17 14.74 -20.81 -0.71
CA MET A 17 13.68 -21.76 -1.07
C MET A 17 14.18 -23.20 -1.25
N GLY A 18 15.49 -23.45 -1.25
CA GLY A 18 16.06 -24.76 -1.48
C GLY A 18 15.87 -25.28 -2.91
N ILE A 19 15.71 -24.40 -3.89
CA ILE A 19 15.56 -24.74 -5.32
C ILE A 19 16.72 -24.22 -6.13
N SER A 20 16.86 -24.67 -7.39
CA SER A 20 17.92 -24.20 -8.27
C SER A 20 17.67 -22.76 -8.74
N LYS A 21 18.75 -22.01 -9.06
CA LYS A 21 18.65 -20.71 -9.72
C LYS A 21 17.81 -20.78 -10.99
N GLY A 22 18.00 -21.84 -11.81
CA GLY A 22 17.22 -22.08 -13.02
C GLY A 22 15.73 -22.29 -12.74
N GLY A 23 15.37 -22.89 -11.59
CA GLY A 23 13.98 -23.02 -11.16
C GLY A 23 13.31 -21.68 -10.87
N VAL A 24 14.03 -20.74 -10.21
CA VAL A 24 13.52 -19.38 -10.00
C VAL A 24 13.45 -18.62 -11.33
N GLN A 25 14.47 -18.75 -12.17
CA GLN A 25 14.52 -18.07 -13.49
C GLN A 25 13.45 -18.58 -14.46
N TYR A 26 12.99 -19.81 -14.31
CA TYR A 26 11.87 -20.34 -15.08
C TYR A 26 10.56 -19.61 -14.74
N CYS A 27 10.36 -19.25 -13.48
CA CYS A 27 9.18 -18.51 -13.03
C CYS A 27 9.31 -16.99 -13.27
N PHE A 28 10.53 -16.44 -13.10
CA PHE A 28 10.79 -15.01 -13.18
C PHE A 28 12.04 -14.74 -14.02
N ASN A 29 11.84 -14.17 -15.19
CA ASN A 29 12.92 -13.90 -16.15
C ASN A 29 14.00 -12.94 -15.62
N SER A 30 13.65 -12.09 -14.65
CA SER A 30 14.52 -11.08 -14.06
C SER A 30 14.16 -10.83 -12.59
N LYS A 31 15.03 -10.07 -11.89
CA LYS A 31 14.72 -9.57 -10.54
C LYS A 31 13.49 -8.67 -10.56
N GLU A 32 13.37 -7.84 -11.57
CA GLU A 32 12.26 -6.93 -11.80
C GLU A 32 10.95 -7.70 -11.93
N ALA A 33 10.90 -8.70 -12.81
CA ALA A 33 9.71 -9.55 -12.97
C ALA A 33 9.30 -10.28 -11.67
N MET A 34 10.28 -10.66 -10.85
CA MET A 34 10.00 -11.24 -9.54
C MET A 34 9.42 -10.21 -8.56
N ILE A 35 9.93 -8.98 -8.59
CA ILE A 35 9.42 -7.87 -7.79
C ILE A 35 7.99 -7.52 -8.23
N ASP A 36 7.73 -7.41 -9.53
CA ASP A 36 6.39 -7.15 -10.07
C ASP A 36 5.36 -8.20 -9.61
N ALA A 37 5.73 -9.49 -9.70
CA ALA A 37 4.86 -10.57 -9.21
C ALA A 37 4.62 -10.53 -7.69
N MET A 38 5.60 -10.07 -6.91
CA MET A 38 5.41 -9.84 -5.47
C MET A 38 4.45 -8.69 -5.20
N PHE A 39 4.48 -7.64 -6.04
CA PHE A 39 3.52 -6.54 -5.99
C PHE A 39 2.12 -6.98 -6.33
N GLU A 40 1.93 -7.62 -7.48
CA GLU A 40 0.63 -8.14 -7.90
C GLU A 40 0.01 -9.02 -6.82
N HIS A 41 0.82 -9.87 -6.19
CA HIS A 41 0.35 -10.71 -5.08
C HIS A 41 -0.03 -9.90 -3.84
N TRP A 42 0.72 -8.85 -3.52
CA TRP A 42 0.44 -7.98 -2.38
C TRP A 42 -0.76 -7.07 -2.66
N GLU A 43 -0.82 -6.46 -3.84
CA GLU A 43 -1.93 -5.60 -4.25
C GLU A 43 -3.26 -6.32 -4.31
N GLY A 44 -3.28 -7.61 -4.63
CA GLY A 44 -4.52 -8.40 -4.80
C GLY A 44 -5.43 -8.36 -3.58
N GLY A 45 -4.90 -8.43 -2.38
CA GLY A 45 -5.67 -8.31 -1.14
C GLY A 45 -6.20 -6.89 -0.90
N TYR A 46 -5.38 -5.89 -1.15
CA TYR A 46 -5.76 -4.49 -1.06
C TYR A 46 -6.81 -4.12 -2.11
N GLU A 47 -6.58 -4.46 -3.38
CA GLU A 47 -7.52 -4.15 -4.46
C GLU A 47 -8.89 -4.82 -4.27
N ALA A 48 -8.93 -6.04 -3.76
CA ALA A 48 -10.19 -6.72 -3.45
C ALA A 48 -11.02 -5.92 -2.43
N ARG A 49 -10.39 -5.46 -1.35
CA ARG A 49 -11.06 -4.62 -0.32
C ARG A 49 -11.45 -3.25 -0.87
N PHE A 50 -10.53 -2.60 -1.57
CA PHE A 50 -10.80 -1.30 -2.22
C PHE A 50 -12.01 -1.38 -3.14
N ASN A 51 -12.05 -2.37 -4.02
CA ASN A 51 -13.15 -2.57 -4.97
C ASN A 51 -14.47 -2.93 -4.27
N GLN A 52 -14.43 -3.62 -3.14
CA GLN A 52 -15.62 -3.92 -2.34
C GLN A 52 -16.28 -2.64 -1.82
N VAL A 53 -15.51 -1.66 -1.36
CA VAL A 53 -16.02 -0.38 -0.87
C VAL A 53 -16.51 0.50 -2.02
N VAL A 54 -15.79 0.51 -3.14
CA VAL A 54 -16.13 1.32 -4.32
C VAL A 54 -17.33 0.77 -5.11
N ALA A 55 -17.72 -0.49 -4.93
CA ALA A 55 -18.64 -1.27 -5.77
C ALA A 55 -19.89 -0.51 -6.27
N ASN A 56 -20.48 0.37 -5.44
CA ASN A 56 -21.72 1.10 -5.76
C ASN A 56 -21.52 2.61 -5.87
N ASP A 57 -20.35 3.13 -5.51
CA ASP A 57 -20.04 4.56 -5.56
C ASP A 57 -18.55 4.78 -5.85
N ASN A 58 -18.24 5.13 -7.09
CA ASN A 58 -16.89 5.46 -7.54
C ASN A 58 -16.59 6.96 -7.48
N SER A 59 -17.25 7.70 -6.58
CA SER A 59 -16.92 9.11 -6.35
C SER A 59 -15.50 9.26 -5.79
N ALA A 60 -14.90 10.43 -5.99
CA ALA A 60 -13.53 10.69 -5.54
C ALA A 60 -13.37 10.52 -4.02
N ASN A 61 -14.36 10.98 -3.25
CA ASN A 61 -14.33 10.86 -1.79
C ASN A 61 -14.51 9.40 -1.32
N ASN A 62 -15.37 8.63 -2.00
CA ASN A 62 -15.54 7.21 -1.66
C ASN A 62 -14.32 6.37 -2.04
N ARG A 63 -13.57 6.74 -3.09
CA ARG A 63 -12.27 6.10 -3.37
C ARG A 63 -11.24 6.35 -2.26
N VAL A 64 -11.23 7.55 -1.68
CA VAL A 64 -10.37 7.83 -0.50
C VAL A 64 -10.81 6.99 0.70
N ARG A 65 -12.12 6.88 0.96
CA ARG A 65 -12.64 5.98 2.00
C ARG A 65 -12.25 4.52 1.74
N ALA A 66 -12.39 4.05 0.51
CA ALA A 66 -12.00 2.71 0.12
C ALA A 66 -10.50 2.45 0.37
N HIS A 67 -9.65 3.45 0.11
CA HIS A 67 -8.22 3.38 0.42
C HIS A 67 -7.96 3.27 1.93
N ILE A 68 -8.65 4.06 2.76
CA ILE A 68 -8.54 3.99 4.22
C ILE A 68 -8.89 2.58 4.72
N HIS A 69 -10.06 2.05 4.33
CA HIS A 69 -10.50 0.72 4.74
C HIS A 69 -9.58 -0.39 4.21
N ALA A 70 -9.15 -0.32 2.94
CA ALA A 70 -8.24 -1.31 2.38
C ALA A 70 -6.88 -1.32 3.08
N THR A 71 -6.41 -0.16 3.55
CA THR A 71 -5.17 -0.05 4.32
C THR A 71 -5.37 -0.53 5.76
N HIS A 72 -6.46 -0.14 6.43
CA HIS A 72 -6.77 -0.56 7.79
C HIS A 72 -6.88 -2.09 7.93
N ASP A 73 -7.71 -2.71 7.09
CA ASP A 73 -8.10 -4.12 7.18
C ASP A 73 -7.06 -5.10 6.62
N HIS A 74 -5.94 -4.60 6.11
CA HIS A 74 -4.97 -5.47 5.48
C HIS A 74 -4.16 -6.26 6.52
N ASP A 75 -3.83 -7.52 6.19
CA ASP A 75 -3.04 -8.40 7.05
C ASP A 75 -1.65 -7.84 7.35
N LYS A 76 -1.29 -7.79 8.64
CA LYS A 76 -0.02 -7.23 9.14
C LYS A 76 1.22 -7.83 8.49
N LEU A 77 1.22 -9.15 8.27
CA LEU A 77 2.36 -9.82 7.67
C LEU A 77 2.55 -9.39 6.21
N SER A 78 1.44 -9.20 5.51
CA SER A 78 1.45 -8.69 4.14
C SER A 78 1.94 -7.24 4.09
N PHE A 79 1.53 -6.39 5.04
CA PHE A 79 2.03 -5.02 5.12
C PHE A 79 3.52 -4.90 5.43
N ALA A 80 4.04 -5.69 6.36
CA ALA A 80 5.49 -5.69 6.65
C ALA A 80 6.31 -6.11 5.42
N LYS A 81 5.78 -7.03 4.61
CA LYS A 81 6.37 -7.42 3.32
C LYS A 81 6.25 -6.30 2.29
N GLY A 82 5.06 -5.66 2.19
CA GLY A 82 4.81 -4.53 1.32
C GLY A 82 5.71 -3.34 1.61
N ALA A 83 5.91 -2.97 2.87
CA ALA A 83 6.82 -1.91 3.27
C ALA A 83 8.28 -2.21 2.88
N SER A 84 8.73 -3.45 3.06
CA SER A 84 10.07 -3.87 2.63
C SER A 84 10.23 -3.79 1.11
N LEU A 85 9.18 -4.11 0.37
CA LEU A 85 9.13 -4.01 -1.08
C LEU A 85 9.10 -2.54 -1.53
N MET A 86 8.28 -1.70 -0.89
CA MET A 86 8.22 -0.27 -1.15
C MET A 86 9.60 0.40 -0.96
N ALA A 87 10.31 0.07 0.10
CA ALA A 87 11.68 0.55 0.31
C ALA A 87 12.63 0.16 -0.84
N ALA A 88 12.44 -1.03 -1.43
CA ALA A 88 13.20 -1.46 -2.61
C ALA A 88 12.88 -0.63 -3.84
N LEU A 89 11.61 -0.30 -4.03
CA LEU A 89 11.13 0.41 -5.21
C LEU A 89 11.53 1.87 -5.23
N LEU A 90 11.53 2.52 -4.09
CA LEU A 90 11.97 3.91 -3.98
C LEU A 90 13.42 4.10 -4.44
N GLN A 91 14.19 3.02 -4.53
CA GLN A 91 15.56 3.03 -5.04
C GLN A 91 15.65 2.76 -6.56
N THR A 92 14.54 2.43 -7.22
CA THR A 92 14.51 2.06 -8.64
C THR A 92 13.62 3.03 -9.42
N PRO A 93 14.19 3.91 -10.29
CA PRO A 93 13.43 4.97 -10.96
C PRO A 93 12.22 4.48 -11.77
N GLU A 94 12.33 3.31 -12.39
CA GLU A 94 11.26 2.71 -13.20
C GLU A 94 10.01 2.42 -12.37
N TYR A 95 10.20 1.82 -11.19
CA TYR A 95 9.08 1.52 -10.28
C TYR A 95 8.48 2.77 -9.64
N LEU A 96 9.30 3.82 -9.44
CA LEU A 96 8.80 5.08 -8.91
C LEU A 96 7.72 5.72 -9.79
N GLN A 97 7.77 5.51 -11.11
CA GLN A 97 6.76 6.04 -12.02
C GLN A 97 5.42 5.32 -11.86
N SER A 98 5.40 3.99 -11.78
CA SER A 98 4.16 3.21 -11.55
C SER A 98 3.56 3.53 -10.19
N THR A 99 4.37 3.63 -9.14
CA THR A 99 3.91 4.03 -7.80
C THR A 99 3.30 5.44 -7.80
N LYS A 100 3.93 6.41 -8.48
CA LYS A 100 3.36 7.76 -8.62
C LYS A 100 2.02 7.74 -9.35
N ALA A 101 1.90 6.97 -10.43
CA ALA A 101 0.66 6.84 -11.18
C ALA A 101 -0.45 6.21 -10.32
N TRP A 102 -0.13 5.21 -9.53
CA TRP A 102 -1.04 4.58 -8.59
C TRP A 102 -1.58 5.59 -7.55
N TYR A 103 -0.72 6.36 -6.89
CA TYR A 103 -1.13 7.39 -5.95
C TYR A 103 -1.98 8.49 -6.60
N GLN A 104 -1.61 8.94 -7.80
CA GLN A 104 -2.38 9.93 -8.55
C GLN A 104 -3.78 9.43 -8.87
N GLN A 105 -3.93 8.16 -9.22
CA GLN A 105 -5.22 7.55 -9.51
C GLN A 105 -6.14 7.50 -8.28
N ARG A 106 -5.60 7.22 -7.09
CA ARG A 106 -6.38 7.20 -5.83
C ARG A 106 -6.99 8.56 -5.49
N LEU A 107 -6.28 9.64 -5.76
CA LEU A 107 -6.72 11.01 -5.52
C LEU A 107 -7.38 11.69 -6.74
N ALA A 108 -7.52 10.99 -7.87
CA ALA A 108 -8.09 11.57 -9.08
C ALA A 108 -9.52 12.09 -8.84
N GLY A 109 -9.78 13.35 -9.24
CA GLY A 109 -11.08 13.99 -9.09
C GLY A 109 -11.44 14.49 -7.68
N VAL A 110 -10.51 14.41 -6.71
CA VAL A 110 -10.69 15.08 -5.40
C VAL A 110 -10.56 16.59 -5.60
N ASP A 111 -11.66 17.32 -5.41
CA ASP A 111 -11.67 18.78 -5.52
C ASP A 111 -11.17 19.44 -4.24
N THR A 112 -9.88 19.73 -4.19
CA THR A 112 -9.24 20.35 -3.02
C THR A 112 -9.57 21.84 -2.83
N THR A 113 -10.46 22.43 -3.61
CA THR A 113 -11.01 23.78 -3.35
C THR A 113 -12.15 23.70 -2.31
N THR A 114 -12.84 22.58 -2.22
CA THR A 114 -13.92 22.33 -1.25
C THR A 114 -13.39 21.87 0.12
N VAL A 115 -14.23 22.00 1.14
CA VAL A 115 -13.90 21.52 2.51
C VAL A 115 -13.79 19.99 2.52
N GLU A 116 -14.73 19.32 1.85
CA GLU A 116 -14.79 17.87 1.74
C GLU A 116 -13.54 17.31 1.03
N GLY A 117 -13.16 17.90 -0.09
CA GLY A 117 -11.96 17.46 -0.82
C GLY A 117 -10.65 17.73 -0.06
N LYS A 118 -10.58 18.82 0.73
CA LYS A 118 -9.45 19.06 1.64
C LYS A 118 -9.37 17.98 2.71
N ARG A 119 -10.51 17.62 3.31
CA ARG A 119 -10.59 16.53 4.31
C ARG A 119 -10.20 15.19 3.71
N ALA A 120 -10.75 14.84 2.54
CA ALA A 120 -10.40 13.61 1.83
C ALA A 120 -8.88 13.52 1.56
N ARG A 121 -8.25 14.61 1.09
CA ARG A 121 -6.80 14.65 0.90
C ARG A 121 -6.03 14.48 2.22
N LEU A 122 -6.48 15.10 3.31
CA LEU A 122 -5.84 14.95 4.61
C LEU A 122 -6.00 13.55 5.16
N ALA A 123 -7.19 12.93 5.00
CA ALA A 123 -7.44 11.54 5.38
C ALA A 123 -6.51 10.58 4.63
N PHE A 124 -6.36 10.77 3.33
CA PHE A 124 -5.43 9.98 2.52
C PHE A 124 -3.99 10.11 3.02
N LEU A 125 -3.51 11.34 3.26
CA LEU A 125 -2.15 11.58 3.75
C LEU A 125 -1.94 11.05 5.17
N ALA A 126 -2.96 11.10 6.03
CA ALA A 126 -2.91 10.53 7.39
C ALA A 126 -2.81 9.00 7.33
N THR A 127 -3.60 8.36 6.45
CA THR A 127 -3.55 6.91 6.21
C THR A 127 -2.16 6.46 5.77
N GLU A 128 -1.56 7.14 4.78
CA GLU A 128 -0.21 6.85 4.31
C GLU A 128 0.84 7.12 5.39
N GLY A 129 0.66 8.20 6.16
CA GLY A 129 1.53 8.51 7.29
C GLY A 129 1.52 7.41 8.35
N ALA A 130 0.34 6.96 8.78
CA ALA A 130 0.20 5.87 9.75
C ALA A 130 0.82 4.57 9.23
N PHE A 131 0.58 4.22 7.96
CA PHE A 131 1.18 3.06 7.31
C PHE A 131 2.72 3.14 7.33
N LEU A 132 3.30 4.24 6.85
CA LEU A 132 4.75 4.41 6.77
C LEU A 132 5.39 4.39 8.16
N LEU A 133 4.81 5.13 9.12
CA LEU A 133 5.34 5.22 10.48
C LEU A 133 5.38 3.86 11.18
N ARG A 134 4.32 3.07 11.07
CA ARG A 134 4.24 1.75 11.68
C ARG A 134 5.14 0.73 10.97
N TYR A 135 4.99 0.58 9.66
CA TYR A 135 5.61 -0.55 8.94
C TYR A 135 7.07 -0.33 8.56
N PHE A 136 7.55 0.92 8.58
CA PHE A 136 8.99 1.23 8.52
C PHE A 136 9.64 1.27 9.91
N GLY A 137 8.87 1.05 10.99
CA GLY A 137 9.38 1.07 12.35
C GLY A 137 9.84 2.45 12.81
N LEU A 138 9.22 3.50 12.29
CA LEU A 138 9.52 4.89 12.66
C LEU A 138 8.75 5.33 13.91
N MET A 139 7.64 4.65 14.21
CA MET A 139 6.86 4.79 15.44
C MET A 139 6.38 3.41 15.91
N ASP A 140 6.32 3.23 17.22
CA ASP A 140 5.78 2.03 17.87
C ASP A 140 4.25 2.14 17.96
N ILE A 141 3.56 1.99 16.84
CA ILE A 141 2.09 1.97 16.76
C ILE A 141 1.63 0.53 16.98
N ASP A 142 1.01 0.25 18.13
CA ASP A 142 0.44 -1.07 18.43
C ASP A 142 -0.93 -1.25 17.75
N ASP A 143 -1.60 -2.37 18.02
CA ASP A 143 -2.87 -2.69 17.36
C ASP A 143 -4.01 -1.80 17.85
N ASN A 144 -4.03 -1.45 19.13
CA ASN A 144 -5.08 -0.59 19.69
C ASN A 144 -4.93 0.83 19.13
N GLU A 145 -3.71 1.35 19.11
CA GLU A 145 -3.42 2.66 18.53
C GLU A 145 -3.72 2.69 17.02
N TRP A 146 -3.46 1.58 16.31
CA TRP A 146 -3.83 1.44 14.90
C TRP A 146 -5.34 1.57 14.68
N GLU A 147 -6.16 0.87 15.48
CA GLU A 147 -7.61 0.96 15.41
C GLU A 147 -8.11 2.39 15.74
N GLU A 148 -7.53 3.03 16.78
CA GLU A 148 -7.87 4.41 17.16
C GLU A 148 -7.54 5.39 16.04
N ILE A 149 -6.33 5.34 15.47
CA ILE A 149 -5.93 6.22 14.37
C ILE A 149 -6.90 6.11 13.18
N PHE A 150 -7.26 4.89 12.77
CA PHE A 150 -8.15 4.69 11.62
C PHE A 150 -9.60 5.08 11.92
N SER A 151 -10.07 4.89 13.17
CA SER A 151 -11.35 5.41 13.65
C SER A 151 -11.39 6.94 13.59
N ASP A 152 -10.34 7.61 14.03
CA ASP A 152 -10.23 9.07 13.98
C ASP A 152 -10.19 9.59 12.54
N ILE A 153 -9.41 8.94 11.65
CA ILE A 153 -9.36 9.30 10.24
C ILE A 153 -10.74 9.21 9.59
N ASP A 154 -11.49 8.13 9.82
CA ASP A 154 -12.82 7.95 9.21
C ASP A 154 -13.85 8.92 9.79
N SER A 155 -13.88 9.13 11.11
CA SER A 155 -14.87 9.99 11.77
C SER A 155 -14.62 11.48 11.56
N GLU A 156 -13.39 11.95 11.69
CA GLU A 156 -13.05 13.37 11.70
C GLU A 156 -12.74 13.92 10.29
N LEU A 157 -12.15 13.10 9.42
CA LEU A 157 -11.66 13.55 8.13
C LEU A 157 -12.56 13.11 6.96
N VAL A 158 -13.25 11.99 7.06
CA VAL A 158 -14.18 11.50 6.02
C VAL A 158 -15.62 11.73 6.46
N THR A 159 -16.07 12.97 6.45
CA THR A 159 -17.46 13.29 6.81
C THR A 159 -18.43 12.73 5.77
N VAL A 160 -19.39 11.91 6.23
CA VAL A 160 -20.59 11.59 5.46
C VAL A 160 -21.46 12.81 5.48
N THR A 161 -21.63 13.49 4.35
CA THR A 161 -22.71 14.46 4.20
C THR A 161 -24.02 13.68 4.16
N THR A 162 -24.60 13.41 5.33
CA THR A 162 -26.01 12.98 5.38
C THR A 162 -26.83 14.17 4.91
N LYS A 163 -27.34 14.11 3.69
CA LYS A 163 -28.45 14.95 3.25
C LYS A 163 -29.77 14.39 3.77
#